data_67273eb85d88dbe09009259244e0c5d5
#
_entry.id   67273eb85d88dbe09009259244e0c5d5
#
_cell.length_a   1.000
_cell.length_b   1.000
_cell.length_c   1.000
_cell.angle_alpha   90.00
_cell.angle_beta   90.00
_cell.angle_gamma   90.00
#
_symmetry.space_group_name_H-M   'P 1'
#
loop_
_entity.id
_entity.type
_entity.pdbx_description
1 polymer ?
#
loop_
_entity_poly.entity_id
_entity_poly.type
_entity_poly.pdbx_seq_one_letter_code
_entity_poly.pdbx_strand_id
1 'polypeptide(L)'
;MRNFLFVLFVLILSGCLAAPQGAVSHNGSADSATLVVRGEAKVLAKPDQVEMTLEAVTSAADAETALRDNSRAMETLIQLLQAAGVPTQDYRTGQFSIQPQWSRPPQPAPANWVTEVVAYRVSNNLLISTRQIALAGKLLTLAQQAGEFVR
;
A
#
# COMPACT_ATOMS: atom_id res chain seq x y z
N MET A 1 -51.19 82.08 -19.74
CA MET A 1 -50.42 80.86 -20.10
C MET A 1 -49.22 80.61 -19.21
N ARG A 2 -48.66 81.63 -18.55
CA ARG A 2 -47.43 81.49 -17.72
C ARG A 2 -47.69 80.81 -16.36
N ASN A 3 -48.88 80.90 -15.80
CA ASN A 3 -49.23 80.30 -14.51
C ASN A 3 -49.69 78.84 -14.61
N PHE A 4 -50.09 78.40 -15.79
CA PHE A 4 -50.48 77.01 -16.02
C PHE A 4 -49.27 76.07 -16.12
N LEU A 5 -48.15 76.59 -16.59
CA LEU A 5 -46.93 75.88 -16.67
C LEU A 5 -46.31 75.64 -15.30
N PHE A 6 -46.52 76.58 -14.35
CA PHE A 6 -45.98 76.45 -12.98
C PHE A 6 -46.77 75.43 -12.14
N VAL A 7 -48.07 75.30 -12.34
CA VAL A 7 -48.89 74.29 -11.64
C VAL A 7 -48.58 72.87 -12.16
N LEU A 8 -48.29 72.74 -13.44
CA LEU A 8 -47.90 71.42 -14.02
C LEU A 8 -46.54 70.98 -13.53
N PHE A 9 -45.59 71.88 -13.25
CA PHE A 9 -44.27 71.58 -12.76
C PHE A 9 -44.25 71.15 -11.28
N VAL A 10 -45.19 71.70 -10.45
CA VAL A 10 -45.29 71.31 -9.03
C VAL A 10 -45.93 69.91 -8.84
N LEU A 11 -46.78 69.48 -9.77
CA LEU A 11 -47.47 68.18 -9.72
C LEU A 11 -46.56 67.03 -10.07
N ILE A 12 -45.42 67.26 -10.74
CA ILE A 12 -44.49 66.21 -11.13
C ILE A 12 -43.46 65.92 -10.00
N LEU A 13 -43.32 66.79 -8.99
CA LEU A 13 -42.38 66.59 -7.88
C LEU A 13 -42.94 65.80 -6.69
N SER A 14 -44.20 65.39 -6.70
CA SER A 14 -44.82 64.71 -5.53
C SER A 14 -44.87 63.19 -5.60
N GLY A 15 -44.14 62.59 -6.50
CA GLY A 15 -44.24 61.13 -6.75
C GLY A 15 -42.96 60.33 -6.58
N CYS A 16 -42.23 60.47 -5.48
CA CYS A 16 -41.22 59.48 -5.13
C CYS A 16 -40.85 59.48 -3.62
N LEU A 17 -41.87 59.15 -2.78
CA LEU A 17 -41.48 58.53 -1.48
C LEU A 17 -41.40 57.01 -1.67
N ALA A 18 -40.33 56.58 -2.25
CA ALA A 18 -39.96 55.19 -2.19
C ALA A 18 -39.49 54.88 -0.76
N ALA A 19 -40.25 54.04 -0.06
CA ALA A 19 -39.83 53.46 1.23
C ALA A 19 -38.47 52.83 1.09
N PRO A 20 -37.59 52.97 2.08
CA PRO A 20 -36.34 52.25 2.05
C PRO A 20 -36.68 50.74 2.14
N GLN A 21 -36.54 50.02 1.03
CA GLN A 21 -36.48 48.57 1.05
C GLN A 21 -35.24 48.22 1.87
N GLY A 22 -35.49 47.61 3.04
CA GLY A 22 -34.41 47.12 3.88
C GLY A 22 -33.44 46.31 3.04
N ALA A 23 -32.21 46.78 3.00
CA ALA A 23 -31.12 45.99 2.44
C ALA A 23 -31.07 44.66 3.22
N VAL A 24 -31.59 43.62 2.62
CA VAL A 24 -31.33 42.26 3.10
C VAL A 24 -29.81 42.06 2.92
N SER A 25 -29.06 42.32 4.00
CA SER A 25 -27.68 41.86 4.06
C SER A 25 -27.69 40.34 3.90
N HIS A 26 -27.49 39.87 2.70
CA HIS A 26 -27.02 38.52 2.47
C HIS A 26 -25.60 38.46 3.05
N ASN A 27 -25.52 38.18 4.35
CA ASN A 27 -24.30 37.54 4.89
C ASN A 27 -24.24 36.11 4.33
N GLY A 28 -24.21 36.00 3.02
CA GLY A 28 -23.75 34.83 2.35
C GLY A 28 -22.23 34.81 2.58
N SER A 29 -21.76 33.97 3.51
CA SER A 29 -20.41 33.50 3.45
C SER A 29 -20.16 33.18 1.99
N ALA A 30 -19.25 33.91 1.35
CA ALA A 30 -18.82 33.58 0.00
C ALA A 30 -18.21 32.18 0.09
N ASP A 31 -19.07 31.21 -0.14
CA ASP A 31 -18.62 29.80 -0.26
C ASP A 31 -17.67 29.82 -1.46
N SER A 32 -16.37 29.82 -1.17
CA SER A 32 -15.34 29.87 -2.19
C SER A 32 -15.53 28.65 -3.06
N ALA A 33 -16.04 28.83 -4.26
CA ALA A 33 -16.17 27.73 -5.20
C ALA A 33 -14.79 27.13 -5.45
N THR A 34 -14.54 25.94 -4.87
CA THR A 34 -13.28 25.23 -5.03
C THR A 34 -13.39 24.29 -6.21
N LEU A 35 -12.58 24.51 -7.23
CA LEU A 35 -12.43 23.61 -8.37
C LEU A 35 -11.24 22.69 -8.10
N VAL A 36 -11.51 21.39 -7.89
CA VAL A 36 -10.48 20.37 -7.77
C VAL A 36 -10.35 19.68 -9.13
N VAL A 37 -9.16 19.76 -9.71
CA VAL A 37 -8.82 19.09 -10.97
C VAL A 37 -7.77 18.04 -10.70
N ARG A 38 -7.93 16.85 -11.32
CA ARG A 38 -6.94 15.77 -11.26
C ARG A 38 -6.39 15.55 -12.66
N GLY A 39 -5.08 15.60 -12.80
CA GLY A 39 -4.38 15.24 -14.01
C GLY A 39 -3.71 13.86 -13.82
N GLU A 40 -3.74 13.02 -14.85
CA GLU A 40 -3.04 11.74 -14.89
C GLU A 40 -2.11 11.74 -16.10
N ALA A 41 -0.87 11.28 -15.90
CA ALA A 41 0.09 11.11 -16.98
C ALA A 41 0.72 9.72 -16.88
N LYS A 42 0.97 9.08 -18.03
CA LYS A 42 1.64 7.81 -18.14
C LYS A 42 2.99 7.99 -18.81
N VAL A 43 4.05 7.57 -18.12
CA VAL A 43 5.41 7.58 -18.65
C VAL A 43 5.87 6.14 -18.82
N LEU A 44 6.41 5.80 -19.99
CA LEU A 44 7.02 4.51 -20.27
C LEU A 44 8.54 4.65 -20.14
N ALA A 45 9.13 3.87 -19.24
CA ALA A 45 10.57 3.80 -19.05
C ALA A 45 11.05 2.35 -19.14
N LYS A 46 12.31 2.14 -19.52
CA LYS A 46 12.93 0.82 -19.44
C LYS A 46 13.21 0.51 -17.96
N PRO A 47 12.96 -0.74 -17.48
CA PRO A 47 13.38 -1.16 -16.16
C PRO A 47 14.89 -1.02 -16.00
N ASP A 48 15.35 -0.49 -14.88
CA ASP A 48 16.76 -0.31 -14.51
C ASP A 48 17.13 -1.04 -13.21
N GLN A 49 16.15 -1.63 -12.54
CA GLN A 49 16.31 -2.33 -11.27
C GLN A 49 15.34 -3.52 -11.19
N VAL A 50 15.76 -4.56 -10.49
CA VAL A 50 14.93 -5.72 -10.13
C VAL A 50 14.85 -5.81 -8.62
N GLU A 51 13.63 -5.94 -8.12
CA GLU A 51 13.34 -6.24 -6.73
C GLU A 51 12.73 -7.64 -6.64
N MET A 52 13.23 -8.45 -5.71
CA MET A 52 12.78 -9.83 -5.51
C MET A 52 12.81 -10.17 -4.03
N THR A 53 11.83 -10.94 -3.59
CA THR A 53 11.82 -11.52 -2.25
C THR A 53 11.93 -13.03 -2.38
N LEU A 54 12.91 -13.61 -1.70
CA LEU A 54 13.05 -15.05 -1.54
C LEU A 54 12.76 -15.40 -0.08
N GLU A 55 11.98 -16.46 0.16
CA GLU A 55 11.59 -16.87 1.50
C GLU A 55 12.03 -18.31 1.75
N ALA A 56 12.76 -18.54 2.85
CA ALA A 56 13.04 -19.86 3.36
C ALA A 56 11.98 -20.26 4.39
N VAL A 57 11.28 -21.36 4.13
CA VAL A 57 10.25 -21.89 5.02
C VAL A 57 10.62 -23.28 5.45
N THR A 58 10.69 -23.52 6.76
CA THR A 58 10.96 -24.84 7.35
C THR A 58 9.89 -25.21 8.37
N SER A 59 9.71 -26.51 8.60
CA SER A 59 8.75 -26.99 9.60
C SER A 59 9.33 -28.24 10.26
N ALA A 60 9.27 -28.28 11.60
CA ALA A 60 9.69 -29.43 12.40
C ALA A 60 8.77 -29.59 13.62
N ALA A 61 8.83 -30.77 14.26
CA ALA A 61 8.04 -31.04 15.45
C ALA A 61 8.39 -30.14 16.64
N ASP A 62 9.63 -29.67 16.71
CA ASP A 62 10.09 -28.73 17.72
C ASP A 62 10.64 -27.44 17.09
N ALA A 63 10.56 -26.35 17.85
CA ALA A 63 10.91 -25.01 17.39
C ALA A 63 12.43 -24.87 17.13
N GLU A 64 13.29 -25.54 17.93
CA GLU A 64 14.73 -25.47 17.79
C GLU A 64 15.19 -26.10 16.48
N THR A 65 14.69 -27.28 16.15
CA THR A 65 14.98 -27.96 14.88
C THR A 65 14.49 -27.15 13.69
N ALA A 66 13.23 -26.64 13.74
CA ALA A 66 12.70 -25.80 12.68
C ALA A 66 13.56 -24.54 12.45
N LEU A 67 14.03 -23.91 13.52
CA LEU A 67 14.90 -22.72 13.46
C LEU A 67 16.28 -23.05 12.89
N ARG A 68 16.91 -24.13 13.37
CA ARG A 68 18.22 -24.58 12.88
C ARG A 68 18.20 -24.89 11.39
N ASP A 69 17.15 -25.59 10.94
CA ASP A 69 16.99 -25.94 9.53
C ASP A 69 16.74 -24.70 8.67
N ASN A 70 15.96 -23.73 9.18
CA ASN A 70 15.76 -22.45 8.50
C ASN A 70 17.06 -21.65 8.39
N SER A 71 17.85 -21.59 9.45
CA SER A 71 19.14 -20.90 9.44
C SER A 71 20.09 -21.50 8.39
N ARG A 72 20.14 -22.84 8.30
CA ARG A 72 20.93 -23.54 7.28
C ARG A 72 20.45 -23.26 5.86
N ALA A 73 19.12 -23.24 5.66
CA ALA A 73 18.52 -22.91 4.37
C ALA A 73 18.86 -21.48 3.94
N MET A 74 18.77 -20.51 4.85
CA MET A 74 19.16 -19.13 4.59
C MET A 74 20.64 -18.96 4.27
N GLU A 75 21.51 -19.67 4.99
CA GLU A 75 22.94 -19.66 4.71
C GLU A 75 23.24 -20.21 3.31
N THR A 76 22.62 -21.32 2.95
CA THR A 76 22.72 -21.89 1.60
C THR A 76 22.25 -20.91 0.52
N LEU A 77 21.12 -20.24 0.75
CA LEU A 77 20.58 -19.23 -0.16
C LEU A 77 21.56 -18.07 -0.35
N ILE A 78 22.14 -17.56 0.72
CA ILE A 78 23.15 -16.49 0.67
C ILE A 78 24.39 -16.93 -0.12
N GLN A 79 24.87 -18.14 0.10
CA GLN A 79 26.01 -18.70 -0.66
C GLN A 79 25.71 -18.81 -2.16
N LEU A 80 24.50 -19.25 -2.52
CA LEU A 80 24.04 -19.31 -3.91
C LEU A 80 23.98 -17.93 -4.56
N LEU A 81 23.50 -16.90 -3.86
CA LEU A 81 23.48 -15.52 -4.34
C LEU A 81 24.89 -14.99 -4.59
N GLN A 82 25.81 -15.23 -3.66
CA GLN A 82 27.21 -14.84 -3.80
C GLN A 82 27.88 -15.53 -4.99
N ALA A 83 27.66 -16.83 -5.14
CA ALA A 83 28.15 -17.60 -6.28
C ALA A 83 27.54 -17.15 -7.62
N ALA A 84 26.31 -16.63 -7.60
CA ALA A 84 25.67 -16.03 -8.76
C ALA A 84 26.22 -14.64 -9.13
N GLY A 85 27.05 -14.04 -8.26
CA GLY A 85 27.65 -12.73 -8.46
C GLY A 85 26.80 -11.56 -7.95
N VAL A 86 25.82 -11.82 -7.06
CA VAL A 86 25.02 -10.75 -6.42
C VAL A 86 25.87 -10.09 -5.33
N PRO A 87 26.11 -8.76 -5.41
CA PRO A 87 26.83 -8.04 -4.39
C PRO A 87 26.12 -8.10 -3.02
N THR A 88 26.86 -8.18 -1.95
CA THR A 88 26.30 -8.25 -0.57
C THR A 88 25.41 -7.05 -0.23
N GLN A 89 25.67 -5.89 -0.82
CA GLN A 89 24.87 -4.67 -0.66
C GLN A 89 23.52 -4.75 -1.35
N ASP A 90 23.33 -5.67 -2.30
CA ASP A 90 22.11 -5.80 -3.09
C ASP A 90 21.07 -6.72 -2.42
N TYR A 91 21.40 -7.35 -1.29
CA TYR A 91 20.46 -8.16 -0.55
C TYR A 91 20.54 -7.91 0.96
N ARG A 92 19.43 -8.13 1.65
CA ARG A 92 19.30 -8.01 3.11
C ARG A 92 18.24 -8.97 3.63
N THR A 93 18.41 -9.45 4.87
CA THR A 93 17.35 -10.17 5.57
C THR A 93 16.17 -9.23 5.84
N GLY A 94 14.97 -9.74 5.67
CA GLY A 94 13.73 -9.00 5.91
C GLY A 94 12.99 -9.52 7.12
N GLN A 95 11.78 -10.07 6.90
CA GLN A 95 10.92 -10.54 7.97
C GLN A 95 11.31 -11.96 8.41
N PHE A 96 11.32 -12.15 9.73
CA PHE A 96 11.49 -13.46 10.38
C PHE A 96 10.22 -13.77 11.21
N SER A 97 9.75 -15.04 11.17
CA SER A 97 8.58 -15.48 11.90
C SER A 97 8.71 -16.94 12.35
N ILE A 98 8.28 -17.22 13.57
CA ILE A 98 8.09 -18.59 14.09
C ILE A 98 6.62 -18.71 14.49
N GLN A 99 5.94 -19.76 14.00
CA GLN A 99 4.51 -19.97 14.25
C GLN A 99 4.25 -21.44 14.63
N PRO A 100 3.53 -21.71 15.74
CA PRO A 100 3.05 -23.04 16.04
C PRO A 100 2.01 -23.49 15.02
N GLN A 101 2.06 -24.73 14.62
CA GLN A 101 1.06 -25.40 13.81
C GLN A 101 0.20 -26.27 14.71
N TRP A 102 -1.09 -26.03 14.65
CA TRP A 102 -2.05 -26.74 15.49
C TRP A 102 -2.67 -27.92 14.76
N SER A 103 -2.94 -29.00 15.54
CA SER A 103 -3.66 -30.14 15.04
C SER A 103 -5.06 -29.75 14.55
N ARG A 104 -5.53 -30.41 13.49
CA ARG A 104 -6.89 -30.24 12.99
C ARG A 104 -7.79 -31.38 13.50
N PRO A 105 -9.03 -31.08 13.94
CA PRO A 105 -9.94 -32.13 14.34
C PRO A 105 -10.22 -33.08 13.16
N PRO A 106 -10.29 -34.40 13.39
CA PRO A 106 -10.80 -35.35 12.40
C PRO A 106 -12.29 -35.09 12.14
N GLN A 107 -12.80 -35.62 11.06
CA GLN A 107 -14.24 -35.51 10.76
C GLN A 107 -14.88 -36.94 10.74
N PRO A 108 -15.83 -37.21 11.68
CA PRO A 108 -16.35 -36.33 12.75
C PRO A 108 -15.34 -36.16 13.90
N ALA A 109 -15.39 -35.00 14.55
CA ALA A 109 -14.55 -34.73 15.71
C ALA A 109 -15.08 -35.46 16.95
N PRO A 110 -14.24 -36.17 17.74
CA PRO A 110 -14.63 -36.74 19.03
C PRO A 110 -15.01 -35.61 20.01
N ALA A 111 -15.95 -35.90 20.91
CA ALA A 111 -16.42 -34.90 21.87
C ALA A 111 -15.33 -34.40 22.86
N ASN A 112 -14.28 -35.18 23.03
CA ASN A 112 -13.13 -34.87 23.90
C ASN A 112 -11.90 -34.41 23.09
N TRP A 113 -12.07 -33.98 21.84
CA TRP A 113 -10.96 -33.49 21.02
C TRP A 113 -10.29 -32.26 21.67
N VAL A 114 -8.97 -32.29 21.77
CA VAL A 114 -8.15 -31.16 22.24
C VAL A 114 -7.19 -30.77 21.14
N THR A 115 -7.08 -29.48 20.89
CA THR A 115 -6.12 -28.94 19.91
C THR A 115 -4.72 -28.94 20.54
N GLU A 116 -3.73 -29.50 19.83
CA GLU A 116 -2.36 -29.57 20.27
C GLU A 116 -1.42 -28.96 19.21
N VAL A 117 -0.25 -28.47 19.65
CA VAL A 117 0.80 -28.05 18.72
C VAL A 117 1.47 -29.29 18.14
N VAL A 118 1.40 -29.45 16.83
CA VAL A 118 1.95 -30.62 16.12
C VAL A 118 3.27 -30.34 15.41
N ALA A 119 3.56 -29.06 15.14
CA ALA A 119 4.81 -28.64 14.52
C ALA A 119 5.03 -27.13 14.77
N TYR A 120 6.23 -26.67 14.44
CA TYR A 120 6.57 -25.25 14.36
C TYR A 120 7.02 -24.94 12.94
N ARG A 121 6.47 -23.86 12.39
CA ARG A 121 6.85 -23.31 11.09
C ARG A 121 7.72 -22.09 11.30
N VAL A 122 8.88 -22.08 10.67
CA VAL A 122 9.79 -20.93 10.64
C VAL A 122 9.85 -20.40 9.22
N SER A 123 9.67 -19.10 9.06
CA SER A 123 9.88 -18.41 7.80
C SER A 123 10.85 -17.25 7.98
N ASN A 124 11.73 -17.08 7.00
CA ASN A 124 12.70 -16.00 6.94
C ASN A 124 12.84 -15.56 5.49
N ASN A 125 12.75 -14.27 5.23
CA ASN A 125 12.85 -13.77 3.87
C ASN A 125 14.12 -12.96 3.63
N LEU A 126 14.56 -12.96 2.39
CA LEU A 126 15.67 -12.20 1.85
C LEU A 126 15.15 -11.26 0.77
N LEU A 127 15.35 -9.97 0.96
CA LEU A 127 15.00 -8.92 0.02
C LEU A 127 16.21 -8.64 -0.85
N ILE A 128 16.05 -8.76 -2.16
CA ILE A 128 17.10 -8.54 -3.17
C ILE A 128 16.67 -7.32 -3.98
N SER A 129 17.57 -6.37 -4.16
CA SER A 129 17.37 -5.17 -4.98
C SER A 129 18.65 -4.95 -5.77
N THR A 130 18.64 -5.31 -7.06
CA THR A 130 19.83 -5.23 -7.91
C THR A 130 19.56 -4.51 -9.22
N ARG A 131 20.55 -3.77 -9.71
CA ARG A 131 20.55 -3.16 -11.04
C ARG A 131 21.02 -4.12 -12.14
N GLN A 132 21.48 -5.29 -11.78
CA GLN A 132 21.92 -6.31 -12.72
C GLN A 132 20.73 -7.14 -13.20
N ILE A 133 19.87 -6.56 -14.07
CA ILE A 133 18.63 -7.17 -14.56
C ILE A 133 18.88 -8.56 -15.18
N ALA A 134 20.02 -8.77 -15.80
CA ALA A 134 20.41 -10.05 -16.38
C ALA A 134 20.49 -11.20 -15.37
N LEU A 135 20.71 -10.90 -14.07
CA LEU A 135 20.75 -11.91 -13.01
C LEU A 135 19.35 -12.40 -12.61
N ALA A 136 18.28 -11.67 -12.91
CA ALA A 136 16.94 -12.02 -12.46
C ALA A 136 16.50 -13.43 -12.87
N GLY A 137 16.71 -13.80 -14.14
CA GLY A 137 16.41 -15.16 -14.61
C GLY A 137 17.23 -16.25 -13.91
N LYS A 138 18.52 -15.99 -13.68
CA LYS A 138 19.41 -16.90 -12.97
C LYS A 138 18.99 -17.08 -11.51
N LEU A 139 18.60 -16.00 -10.84
CA LEU A 139 18.12 -16.01 -9.46
C LEU A 139 16.83 -16.82 -9.31
N LEU A 140 15.88 -16.69 -10.24
CA LEU A 140 14.66 -17.49 -10.27
C LEU A 140 14.98 -18.99 -10.42
N THR A 141 15.91 -19.33 -11.32
CA THR A 141 16.33 -20.74 -11.51
C THR A 141 16.98 -21.30 -10.25
N LEU A 142 17.85 -20.55 -9.59
CA LEU A 142 18.49 -20.95 -8.33
C LEU A 142 17.45 -21.14 -7.21
N ALA A 143 16.46 -20.25 -7.10
CA ALA A 143 15.38 -20.39 -6.13
C ALA A 143 14.56 -21.65 -6.35
N GLN A 144 14.27 -22.04 -7.61
CA GLN A 144 13.58 -23.27 -7.95
C GLN A 144 14.41 -24.53 -7.61
N GLN A 145 15.73 -24.49 -7.83
CA GLN A 145 16.63 -25.61 -7.51
C GLN A 145 16.77 -25.83 -6.01
N ALA A 146 16.70 -24.78 -5.21
CA ALA A 146 16.75 -24.85 -3.76
C ALA A 146 15.45 -25.41 -3.12
N GLY A 147 14.39 -25.63 -3.90
CA GLY A 147 13.23 -26.47 -3.56
C GLY A 147 12.18 -25.88 -2.63
N GLU A 148 12.43 -24.77 -1.91
CA GLU A 148 11.51 -24.23 -0.89
C GLU A 148 11.43 -22.67 -0.86
N PHE A 149 11.89 -21.98 -1.90
CA PHE A 149 12.25 -20.56 -1.76
C PHE A 149 11.45 -19.55 -2.57
N VAL A 150 10.29 -19.87 -3.13
CA VAL A 150 9.58 -18.87 -3.96
C VAL A 150 8.20 -18.56 -3.44
N ARG A 151 8.02 -17.28 -3.11
CA ARG A 151 6.73 -16.63 -3.05
C ARG A 151 6.76 -15.32 -3.80
#